data_f8b61abf98d2c69486f5d461ecf79ec8
#
_entry.id   f8b61abf98d2c69486f5d461ecf79ec8
#
_cell.length_a   1.000
_cell.length_b   1.000
_cell.length_c   1.000
_cell.angle_alpha   90.00
_cell.angle_beta   90.00
_cell.angle_gamma   90.00
#
_symmetry.space_group_name_H-M   'P 1'
#
loop_
_entity.id
_entity.type
_entity.pdbx_description
1 polymer ?
#
loop_
_entity_poly.entity_id
_entity_poly.type
_entity_poly.pdbx_seq_one_letter_code
_entity_poly.pdbx_strand_id
1 'polypeptide(L)'
;SDVLAEILNHADGVAVAGAHGKTTTSAMISCIAAASDIDPTIIIGGEVGSLGGNARNGAGSYVVAEADESDGSFLKFYPKYAIVTNIENDHMDHYGSEENIYLAFTEFLSNVKEGGAAILCMDSPKLRKLASETTTPVISYGLEHEDARYQARNIRYSVNGTCYDLYVDGVFVSTVELIVPGQHNVLNSLGAIATAQAMGIPMQQILPALKKFSGARRRFETKGRIDGIW
;
A
#
# COMPACT_ATOMS: atom_id res chain seq x y z
N SER A 1 -6.85 -17.18 -7.75
CA SER A 1 -7.42 -15.82 -7.63
C SER A 1 -8.89 -15.81 -7.21
N ASP A 2 -9.75 -16.74 -7.69
CA ASP A 2 -11.21 -16.72 -7.41
C ASP A 2 -11.53 -16.87 -5.92
N VAL A 3 -10.88 -17.78 -5.21
CA VAL A 3 -11.06 -17.96 -3.76
C VAL A 3 -10.64 -16.72 -2.99
N LEU A 4 -9.53 -16.08 -3.38
CA LEU A 4 -9.08 -14.85 -2.74
C LEU A 4 -10.07 -13.69 -2.96
N ALA A 5 -10.60 -13.58 -4.19
CA ALA A 5 -11.62 -12.58 -4.50
C ALA A 5 -12.88 -12.80 -3.66
N GLU A 6 -13.33 -14.05 -3.51
CA GLU A 6 -14.50 -14.38 -2.70
C GLU A 6 -14.29 -13.99 -1.22
N ILE A 7 -13.15 -14.34 -0.64
CA ILE A 7 -12.81 -13.97 0.76
C ILE A 7 -12.80 -12.45 0.92
N LEU A 8 -12.11 -11.71 0.03
CA LEU A 8 -11.99 -10.26 0.11
C LEU A 8 -13.35 -9.56 -0.10
N ASN A 9 -14.16 -10.07 -1.05
CA ASN A 9 -15.42 -9.45 -1.41
C ASN A 9 -16.50 -9.60 -0.32
N HIS A 10 -16.42 -10.61 0.56
CA HIS A 10 -17.32 -10.77 1.70
C HIS A 10 -16.89 -9.97 2.94
N ALA A 11 -15.74 -9.33 2.91
CA ALA A 11 -15.16 -8.57 4.00
C ALA A 11 -15.05 -7.07 3.69
N ASP A 12 -14.52 -6.29 4.63
CA ASP A 12 -13.99 -4.95 4.39
C ASP A 12 -12.62 -5.09 3.70
N GLY A 13 -12.63 -5.36 2.39
CA GLY A 13 -11.43 -5.67 1.63
C GLY A 13 -10.49 -4.48 1.46
N VAL A 14 -9.20 -4.70 1.66
CA VAL A 14 -8.10 -3.77 1.37
C VAL A 14 -7.23 -4.42 0.30
N ALA A 15 -7.28 -3.91 -0.92
CA ALA A 15 -6.61 -4.49 -2.08
C ALA A 15 -5.49 -3.55 -2.57
N VAL A 16 -4.26 -4.06 -2.68
CA VAL A 16 -3.08 -3.28 -3.09
C VAL A 16 -2.63 -3.73 -4.47
N ALA A 17 -2.79 -2.85 -5.46
CA ALA A 17 -2.42 -3.05 -6.86
C ALA A 17 -1.30 -2.10 -7.32
N GLY A 18 -0.77 -2.32 -8.53
CA GLY A 18 0.24 -1.51 -9.19
C GLY A 18 1.50 -2.28 -9.53
N ALA A 19 2.26 -1.85 -10.55
CA ALA A 19 3.44 -2.56 -11.05
C ALA A 19 4.50 -2.80 -9.96
N HIS A 20 4.79 -1.79 -9.12
CA HIS A 20 5.79 -1.85 -8.07
C HIS A 20 5.24 -1.44 -6.70
N GLY A 21 5.81 -2.00 -5.62
CA GLY A 21 5.47 -1.61 -4.25
C GLY A 21 4.31 -2.38 -3.62
N LYS A 22 3.54 -3.19 -4.34
CA LYS A 22 2.41 -3.99 -3.83
C LYS A 22 2.73 -4.72 -2.52
N THR A 23 3.71 -5.62 -2.57
CA THR A 23 4.08 -6.48 -1.43
C THR A 23 4.55 -5.67 -0.23
N THR A 24 5.31 -4.60 -0.45
CA THR A 24 5.81 -3.78 0.66
C THR A 24 4.69 -2.96 1.28
N THR A 25 3.82 -2.36 0.46
CA THR A 25 2.68 -1.57 0.95
C THR A 25 1.67 -2.46 1.68
N SER A 26 1.30 -3.61 1.11
CA SER A 26 0.39 -4.56 1.75
C SER A 26 0.97 -5.12 3.06
N ALA A 27 2.28 -5.38 3.11
CA ALA A 27 2.97 -5.79 4.32
C ALA A 27 2.97 -4.71 5.41
N MET A 28 3.22 -3.44 5.06
CA MET A 28 3.15 -2.32 5.99
C MET A 28 1.73 -2.14 6.55
N ILE A 29 0.70 -2.15 5.68
CA ILE A 29 -0.71 -2.11 6.09
C ILE A 29 -1.03 -3.26 7.05
N SER A 30 -0.60 -4.48 6.69
CA SER A 30 -0.83 -5.67 7.49
C SER A 30 -0.17 -5.60 8.87
N CYS A 31 1.08 -5.10 8.95
CA CYS A 31 1.77 -4.90 10.22
C CYS A 31 1.08 -3.86 11.10
N ILE A 32 0.62 -2.75 10.51
CA ILE A 32 -0.13 -1.72 11.24
C ILE A 32 -1.45 -2.29 11.77
N ALA A 33 -2.23 -2.93 10.91
CA ALA A 33 -3.53 -3.47 11.27
C ALA A 33 -3.43 -4.62 12.29
N ALA A 34 -2.42 -5.49 12.17
CA ALA A 34 -2.17 -6.57 13.15
C ALA A 34 -1.67 -6.06 14.51
N ALA A 35 -1.06 -4.88 14.56
CA ALA A 35 -0.63 -4.22 15.78
C ALA A 35 -1.73 -3.37 16.45
N SER A 36 -2.88 -3.24 15.80
CA SER A 36 -4.08 -2.55 16.27
C SER A 36 -5.15 -3.57 16.70
N ASP A 37 -6.27 -3.07 17.22
CA ASP A 37 -7.42 -3.90 17.66
C ASP A 37 -8.26 -4.43 16.47
N ILE A 38 -7.80 -4.24 15.22
CA ILE A 38 -8.57 -4.63 14.02
C ILE A 38 -8.53 -6.14 13.75
N ASP A 39 -7.43 -6.82 14.10
CA ASP A 39 -7.20 -8.25 13.87
C ASP A 39 -7.58 -8.75 12.46
N PRO A 40 -6.90 -8.25 11.40
CA PRO A 40 -7.28 -8.55 10.02
C PRO A 40 -6.89 -9.97 9.59
N THR A 41 -7.63 -10.52 8.63
CA THR A 41 -7.13 -11.59 7.76
C THR A 41 -6.16 -11.00 6.75
N ILE A 42 -5.01 -11.65 6.55
CA ILE A 42 -3.90 -11.16 5.72
C ILE A 42 -3.54 -12.22 4.69
N ILE A 43 -3.43 -11.84 3.40
CA ILE A 43 -2.99 -12.70 2.31
C ILE A 43 -2.13 -11.85 1.37
N ILE A 44 -0.81 -11.93 1.52
CA ILE A 44 0.16 -11.07 0.79
C ILE A 44 1.22 -11.91 0.09
N GLY A 45 1.86 -11.36 -0.95
CA GLY A 45 2.82 -12.08 -1.80
C GLY A 45 4.19 -12.35 -1.16
N GLY A 46 4.51 -11.69 -0.04
CA GLY A 46 5.82 -11.80 0.62
C GLY A 46 5.72 -12.25 2.08
N GLU A 47 6.68 -13.05 2.53
CA GLU A 47 6.78 -13.40 3.95
C GLU A 47 7.22 -12.20 4.79
N VAL A 48 6.50 -11.94 5.88
CA VAL A 48 6.81 -10.89 6.85
C VAL A 48 7.05 -11.52 8.21
N GLY A 49 8.27 -11.34 8.73
CA GLY A 49 8.70 -12.01 9.97
C GLY A 49 7.81 -11.68 11.17
N SER A 50 7.40 -10.42 11.32
CA SER A 50 6.51 -9.98 12.40
C SER A 50 5.07 -10.52 12.32
N LEU A 51 4.65 -11.03 11.14
CA LEU A 51 3.34 -11.65 10.92
C LEU A 51 3.39 -13.18 10.97
N GLY A 52 4.60 -13.76 11.06
CA GLY A 52 4.79 -15.20 11.07
C GLY A 52 4.64 -15.89 9.70
N GLY A 53 4.59 -15.11 8.60
CA GLY A 53 4.42 -15.64 7.24
C GLY A 53 3.83 -14.63 6.26
N ASN A 54 3.20 -15.14 5.21
CA ASN A 54 2.52 -14.36 4.19
C ASN A 54 0.97 -14.48 4.25
N ALA A 55 0.46 -15.31 5.14
CA ALA A 55 -0.97 -15.48 5.37
C ALA A 55 -1.28 -15.63 6.86
N ARG A 56 -2.34 -14.98 7.29
CA ARG A 56 -2.85 -15.05 8.65
C ARG A 56 -4.37 -14.95 8.63
N ASN A 57 -5.05 -15.81 9.37
CA ASN A 57 -6.47 -15.65 9.61
C ASN A 57 -6.69 -14.78 10.86
N GLY A 58 -7.47 -13.72 10.73
CA GLY A 58 -7.89 -12.84 11.80
C GLY A 58 -9.38 -12.99 12.10
N ALA A 59 -9.83 -12.49 13.25
CA ALA A 59 -11.24 -12.49 13.66
C ALA A 59 -11.96 -11.18 13.30
N GLY A 60 -11.24 -10.17 12.82
CA GLY A 60 -11.81 -8.88 12.44
C GLY A 60 -12.48 -8.88 11.07
N SER A 61 -13.15 -7.77 10.72
CA SER A 61 -13.89 -7.63 9.46
C SER A 61 -13.01 -7.33 8.25
N TYR A 62 -11.74 -6.94 8.45
CA TYR A 62 -10.85 -6.56 7.37
C TYR A 62 -10.09 -7.73 6.77
N VAL A 63 -9.95 -7.71 5.45
CA VAL A 63 -9.06 -8.60 4.69
C VAL A 63 -8.06 -7.74 3.92
N VAL A 64 -6.76 -7.90 4.16
CA VAL A 64 -5.69 -7.22 3.43
C VAL A 64 -5.08 -8.20 2.44
N ALA A 65 -5.10 -7.86 1.15
CA ALA A 65 -4.57 -8.70 0.09
C ALA A 65 -3.83 -7.90 -0.99
N GLU A 66 -2.90 -8.58 -1.66
CA GLU A 66 -2.34 -8.09 -2.91
C GLU A 66 -3.30 -8.39 -4.07
N ALA A 67 -3.49 -7.39 -4.92
CA ALA A 67 -4.28 -7.45 -6.14
C ALA A 67 -3.32 -7.51 -7.33
N ASP A 68 -3.15 -8.70 -7.92
CA ASP A 68 -2.22 -8.89 -9.03
C ASP A 68 -2.90 -8.49 -10.34
N GLU A 69 -2.31 -7.50 -11.00
CA GLU A 69 -2.78 -7.01 -12.30
C GLU A 69 -2.28 -7.86 -13.47
N SER A 70 -1.30 -8.74 -13.28
CA SER A 70 -0.57 -9.43 -14.36
C SER A 70 -1.46 -10.25 -15.30
N ASP A 71 -2.53 -10.83 -14.77
CA ASP A 71 -3.49 -11.68 -15.50
C ASP A 71 -4.93 -11.12 -15.48
N GLY A 72 -5.10 -9.88 -15.03
CA GLY A 72 -6.41 -9.24 -14.90
C GLY A 72 -7.28 -9.78 -13.77
N SER A 73 -6.78 -10.70 -12.95
CA SER A 73 -7.56 -11.31 -11.86
C SER A 73 -7.98 -10.31 -10.77
N PHE A 74 -7.27 -9.19 -10.64
CA PHE A 74 -7.60 -8.12 -9.71
C PHE A 74 -8.96 -7.45 -10.00
N LEU A 75 -9.48 -7.55 -11.22
CA LEU A 75 -10.80 -7.05 -11.60
C LEU A 75 -11.95 -7.80 -10.94
N LYS A 76 -11.69 -8.98 -10.36
CA LYS A 76 -12.66 -9.74 -9.57
C LYS A 76 -12.82 -9.22 -8.15
N PHE A 77 -11.97 -8.28 -7.72
CA PHE A 77 -12.00 -7.72 -6.38
C PHE A 77 -12.94 -6.53 -6.30
N TYR A 78 -13.77 -6.52 -5.26
CA TYR A 78 -14.65 -5.43 -4.86
C TYR A 78 -14.23 -4.94 -3.47
N PRO A 79 -13.10 -4.22 -3.38
CA PRO A 79 -12.55 -3.81 -2.09
C PRO A 79 -13.31 -2.63 -1.50
N LYS A 80 -13.20 -2.45 -0.18
CA LYS A 80 -13.56 -1.19 0.48
C LYS A 80 -12.49 -0.12 0.25
N TYR A 81 -11.22 -0.53 0.27
CA TYR A 81 -10.09 0.35 -0.01
C TYR A 81 -9.22 -0.26 -1.12
N ALA A 82 -9.10 0.46 -2.23
CA ALA A 82 -8.25 0.12 -3.36
C ALA A 82 -7.01 1.01 -3.35
N ILE A 83 -5.83 0.42 -3.14
CA ILE A 83 -4.56 1.14 -3.20
C ILE A 83 -3.94 0.88 -4.56
N VAL A 84 -3.56 1.95 -5.29
CA VAL A 84 -2.76 1.83 -6.51
C VAL A 84 -1.47 2.61 -6.33
N THR A 85 -0.37 1.88 -6.30
CA THR A 85 0.96 2.46 -6.05
C THR A 85 1.53 3.17 -7.27
N ASN A 86 1.37 2.58 -8.45
CA ASN A 86 1.77 3.12 -9.75
C ASN A 86 1.10 2.33 -10.87
N ILE A 87 1.09 2.89 -12.08
CA ILE A 87 0.66 2.22 -13.32
C ILE A 87 1.81 2.34 -14.32
N GLU A 88 2.41 1.22 -14.67
CA GLU A 88 3.48 1.13 -15.65
C GLU A 88 3.08 0.25 -16.84
N ASN A 89 3.92 0.20 -17.87
CA ASN A 89 3.63 -0.56 -19.08
C ASN A 89 4.12 -2.01 -18.96
N ASP A 90 3.83 -2.62 -17.82
CA ASP A 90 4.13 -4.02 -17.57
C ASP A 90 3.00 -4.93 -18.12
N HIS A 91 3.29 -6.21 -18.31
CA HIS A 91 2.32 -7.23 -18.74
C HIS A 91 1.64 -6.93 -20.09
N MET A 92 2.41 -6.32 -21.03
CA MET A 92 1.93 -5.99 -22.38
C MET A 92 1.50 -7.20 -23.19
N ASP A 93 2.00 -8.38 -22.87
CA ASP A 93 1.58 -9.68 -23.43
C ASP A 93 0.14 -10.03 -23.06
N HIS A 94 -0.35 -9.61 -21.90
CA HIS A 94 -1.72 -9.80 -21.47
C HIS A 94 -2.65 -8.68 -21.97
N TYR A 95 -2.25 -7.42 -21.78
CA TYR A 95 -3.13 -6.27 -22.08
C TYR A 95 -3.07 -5.80 -23.53
N GLY A 96 -1.99 -6.05 -24.24
CA GLY A 96 -1.79 -5.66 -25.63
C GLY A 96 -1.52 -4.16 -25.86
N SER A 97 -1.96 -3.27 -24.96
CA SER A 97 -1.72 -1.83 -25.04
C SER A 97 -1.71 -1.15 -23.67
N GLU A 98 -1.05 0.01 -23.58
CA GLU A 98 -1.07 0.87 -22.38
C GLU A 98 -2.49 1.33 -22.02
N GLU A 99 -3.31 1.58 -23.03
CA GLU A 99 -4.69 2.01 -22.85
C GLU A 99 -5.51 0.92 -22.16
N ASN A 100 -5.33 -0.33 -22.53
CA ASN A 100 -6.02 -1.45 -21.90
C ASN A 100 -5.60 -1.63 -20.42
N ILE A 101 -4.31 -1.43 -20.11
CA ILE A 101 -3.84 -1.41 -18.72
C ILE A 101 -4.54 -0.28 -17.95
N TYR A 102 -4.57 0.92 -18.52
CA TYR A 102 -5.24 2.07 -17.90
C TYR A 102 -6.73 1.81 -17.67
N LEU A 103 -7.43 1.25 -18.65
CA LEU A 103 -8.85 0.88 -18.56
C LEU A 103 -9.09 -0.18 -17.47
N ALA A 104 -8.21 -1.17 -17.35
CA ALA A 104 -8.29 -2.18 -16.28
C ALA A 104 -8.18 -1.55 -14.88
N PHE A 105 -7.26 -0.60 -14.67
CA PHE A 105 -7.19 0.13 -13.39
C PHE A 105 -8.40 1.04 -13.18
N THR A 106 -8.98 1.62 -14.25
CA THR A 106 -10.24 2.38 -14.15
C THR A 106 -11.39 1.49 -13.69
N GLU A 107 -11.52 0.30 -14.28
CA GLU A 107 -12.51 -0.70 -13.86
C GLU A 107 -12.27 -1.15 -12.40
N PHE A 108 -11.03 -1.44 -12.02
CA PHE A 108 -10.69 -1.81 -10.65
C PHE A 108 -11.13 -0.75 -9.63
N LEU A 109 -10.94 0.54 -9.91
CA LEU A 109 -11.42 1.61 -9.03
C LEU A 109 -12.94 1.71 -9.00
N SER A 110 -13.62 1.41 -10.12
CA SER A 110 -15.09 1.41 -10.16
C SER A 110 -15.71 0.29 -9.30
N ASN A 111 -14.93 -0.76 -9.00
CA ASN A 111 -15.33 -1.87 -8.15
C ASN A 111 -15.22 -1.56 -6.64
N VAL A 112 -14.74 -0.38 -6.25
CA VAL A 112 -14.67 0.02 -4.84
C VAL A 112 -16.09 0.11 -4.27
N LYS A 113 -16.31 -0.55 -3.13
CA LYS A 113 -17.61 -0.58 -2.46
C LYS A 113 -18.05 0.81 -2.02
N GLU A 114 -19.36 1.01 -1.93
CA GLU A 114 -19.96 2.21 -1.33
C GLU A 114 -19.39 2.47 0.08
N GLY A 115 -19.06 3.72 0.37
CA GLY A 115 -18.41 4.12 1.62
C GLY A 115 -16.92 3.80 1.69
N GLY A 116 -16.34 3.28 0.59
CA GLY A 116 -14.91 3.05 0.43
C GLY A 116 -14.18 4.20 -0.25
N ALA A 117 -12.89 3.98 -0.55
CA ALA A 117 -12.05 4.96 -1.24
C ALA A 117 -10.91 4.31 -2.03
N ALA A 118 -10.41 5.03 -3.04
CA ALA A 118 -9.17 4.76 -3.73
C ALA A 118 -8.02 5.53 -3.06
N ILE A 119 -6.90 4.87 -2.78
CA ILE A 119 -5.70 5.48 -2.23
C ILE A 119 -4.64 5.53 -3.34
N LEU A 120 -4.33 6.72 -3.85
CA LEU A 120 -3.58 6.90 -5.08
C LEU A 120 -2.30 7.73 -4.88
N CYS A 121 -1.20 7.27 -5.49
CA CYS A 121 0.08 7.98 -5.52
C CYS A 121 0.07 9.10 -6.57
N MET A 122 0.07 10.35 -6.12
CA MET A 122 0.01 11.52 -7.01
C MET A 122 1.33 11.83 -7.73
N ASP A 123 2.42 11.18 -7.38
CA ASP A 123 3.67 11.32 -8.13
C ASP A 123 3.60 10.63 -9.50
N SER A 124 2.66 9.70 -9.71
CA SER A 124 2.39 9.06 -10.99
C SER A 124 1.44 9.92 -11.87
N PRO A 125 1.87 10.37 -13.06
CA PRO A 125 0.99 11.12 -13.98
C PRO A 125 -0.26 10.34 -14.38
N LYS A 126 -0.15 9.01 -14.58
CA LYS A 126 -1.28 8.14 -14.92
C LYS A 126 -2.30 8.08 -13.78
N LEU A 127 -1.84 8.04 -12.51
CA LEU A 127 -2.74 8.05 -11.35
C LEU A 127 -3.38 9.41 -11.11
N ARG A 128 -2.70 10.52 -11.39
CA ARG A 128 -3.33 11.86 -11.36
C ARG A 128 -4.48 11.96 -12.37
N LYS A 129 -4.25 11.47 -13.60
CA LYS A 129 -5.31 11.41 -14.60
C LYS A 129 -6.48 10.55 -14.11
N LEU A 130 -6.21 9.35 -13.62
CA LEU A 130 -7.22 8.43 -13.09
C LEU A 130 -8.00 9.04 -11.92
N ALA A 131 -7.32 9.76 -11.01
CA ALA A 131 -7.94 10.47 -9.90
C ALA A 131 -8.91 11.57 -10.37
N SER A 132 -8.63 12.23 -11.50
CA SER A 132 -9.51 13.27 -12.06
C SER A 132 -10.71 12.71 -12.84
N GLU A 133 -10.65 11.46 -13.27
CA GLU A 133 -11.69 10.82 -14.09
C GLU A 133 -12.61 9.88 -13.29
N THR A 134 -12.14 9.38 -12.15
CA THR A 134 -12.92 8.44 -11.30
C THR A 134 -13.99 9.16 -10.48
N THR A 135 -15.13 8.49 -10.27
CA THR A 135 -16.16 8.91 -9.33
C THR A 135 -15.95 8.35 -7.91
N THR A 136 -15.02 7.42 -7.76
CA THR A 136 -14.64 6.84 -6.47
C THR A 136 -13.94 7.90 -5.62
N PRO A 137 -14.30 8.07 -4.33
CA PRO A 137 -13.58 8.98 -3.44
C PRO A 137 -12.08 8.69 -3.42
N VAL A 138 -11.24 9.72 -3.59
CA VAL A 138 -9.78 9.57 -3.66
C VAL A 138 -9.12 10.13 -2.39
N ILE A 139 -8.23 9.32 -1.83
CA ILE A 139 -7.27 9.73 -0.80
C ILE A 139 -5.90 9.74 -1.45
N SER A 140 -5.31 10.93 -1.60
CA SER A 140 -4.07 11.14 -2.33
C SER A 140 -2.85 11.11 -1.42
N TYR A 141 -1.73 10.58 -1.94
CA TYR A 141 -0.43 10.66 -1.28
C TYR A 141 0.69 10.87 -2.30
N GLY A 142 1.82 11.43 -1.86
CA GLY A 142 2.97 11.66 -2.72
C GLY A 142 4.11 12.37 -2.02
N LEU A 143 5.24 12.50 -2.72
CA LEU A 143 6.44 13.23 -2.30
C LEU A 143 6.57 14.56 -3.03
N GLU A 144 6.27 14.55 -4.33
CA GLU A 144 6.53 15.65 -5.26
C GLU A 144 5.29 16.51 -5.52
N HIS A 145 4.10 15.91 -5.42
CA HIS A 145 2.85 16.61 -5.71
C HIS A 145 2.34 17.39 -4.50
N GLU A 146 2.40 18.72 -4.57
CA GLU A 146 2.10 19.63 -3.45
C GLU A 146 0.66 19.53 -2.93
N ASP A 147 -0.30 19.12 -3.79
CA ASP A 147 -1.72 18.98 -3.42
C ASP A 147 -2.07 17.57 -2.88
N ALA A 148 -1.08 16.68 -2.73
CA ALA A 148 -1.35 15.39 -2.14
C ALA A 148 -1.73 15.54 -0.66
N ARG A 149 -2.78 14.83 -0.24
CA ARG A 149 -3.28 14.90 1.14
C ARG A 149 -2.25 14.42 2.16
N TYR A 150 -1.58 13.29 1.87
CA TYR A 150 -0.50 12.73 2.68
C TYR A 150 0.83 12.98 2.00
N GLN A 151 1.72 13.72 2.64
CA GLN A 151 3.01 14.10 2.08
C GLN A 151 4.16 13.76 3.03
N ALA A 152 5.29 13.35 2.47
CA ALA A 152 6.55 13.27 3.19
C ALA A 152 7.44 14.43 2.76
N ARG A 153 7.91 15.20 3.73
CA ARG A 153 8.86 16.30 3.53
C ARG A 153 10.11 16.08 4.38
N ASN A 154 11.19 16.79 4.06
CA ASN A 154 12.44 16.74 4.83
C ASN A 154 12.95 15.29 5.00
N ILE A 155 12.99 14.52 3.91
CA ILE A 155 13.43 13.12 3.93
C ILE A 155 14.92 13.07 4.23
N ARG A 156 15.29 12.27 5.23
CA ARG A 156 16.68 12.07 5.68
C ARG A 156 17.02 10.58 5.63
N TYR A 157 18.07 10.26 4.91
CA TYR A 157 18.56 8.88 4.75
C TYR A 157 19.73 8.64 5.70
N SER A 158 19.77 7.46 6.31
CA SER A 158 20.88 7.01 7.16
C SER A 158 21.16 5.52 6.94
N VAL A 159 22.25 5.03 7.48
CA VAL A 159 22.58 3.59 7.46
C VAL A 159 21.57 2.75 8.26
N ASN A 160 20.82 3.36 9.17
CA ASN A 160 19.85 2.69 10.02
C ASN A 160 18.41 2.82 9.52
N GLY A 161 18.19 3.41 8.33
CA GLY A 161 16.87 3.59 7.76
C GLY A 161 16.62 4.99 7.21
N THR A 162 15.36 5.34 7.10
CA THR A 162 14.89 6.62 6.55
C THR A 162 13.96 7.29 7.54
N CYS A 163 14.06 8.61 7.72
CA CYS A 163 13.05 9.37 8.43
C CYS A 163 12.56 10.55 7.59
N TYR A 164 11.32 10.95 7.81
CA TYR A 164 10.70 12.08 7.12
C TYR A 164 9.63 12.74 7.98
N ASP A 165 9.28 13.96 7.64
CA ASP A 165 8.22 14.69 8.30
C ASP A 165 6.92 14.45 7.54
N LEU A 166 5.92 13.84 8.22
CA LEU A 166 4.59 13.57 7.69
C LEU A 166 3.72 14.81 7.79
N TYR A 167 3.14 15.19 6.67
CA TYR A 167 2.10 16.22 6.57
C TYR A 167 0.80 15.59 6.10
N VAL A 168 -0.31 16.00 6.69
CA VAL A 168 -1.68 15.64 6.27
C VAL A 168 -2.47 16.93 6.07
N ASP A 169 -3.08 17.10 4.89
CA ASP A 169 -3.79 18.32 4.51
C ASP A 169 -2.92 19.58 4.72
N GLY A 170 -1.62 19.47 4.41
CA GLY A 170 -0.63 20.56 4.56
C GLY A 170 -0.17 20.84 6.00
N VAL A 171 -0.69 20.13 7.00
CA VAL A 171 -0.34 20.30 8.41
C VAL A 171 0.67 19.24 8.85
N PHE A 172 1.75 19.66 9.51
CA PHE A 172 2.71 18.72 10.12
C PHE A 172 2.03 17.89 11.21
N VAL A 173 2.19 16.57 11.11
CA VAL A 173 1.61 15.60 12.05
C VAL A 173 2.67 15.00 12.96
N SER A 174 3.75 14.47 12.38
CA SER A 174 4.81 13.79 13.13
C SER A 174 6.03 13.53 12.24
N THR A 175 7.16 13.21 12.85
CA THR A 175 8.29 12.59 12.14
C THR A 175 8.09 11.08 12.12
N VAL A 176 8.13 10.49 10.93
CA VAL A 176 8.06 9.04 10.70
C VAL A 176 9.47 8.47 10.59
N GLU A 177 9.71 7.37 11.27
CA GLU A 177 10.97 6.63 11.22
C GLU A 177 10.72 5.24 10.62
N LEU A 178 11.50 4.90 9.59
CA LEU A 178 11.50 3.59 8.93
C LEU A 178 12.88 2.97 9.06
N ILE A 179 12.97 1.72 9.47
CA ILE A 179 14.24 0.97 9.46
C ILE A 179 14.57 0.40 8.07
N VAL A 180 13.63 0.46 7.12
CA VAL A 180 13.86 0.12 5.71
C VAL A 180 14.31 1.36 4.93
N PRO A 181 15.38 1.27 4.12
CA PRO A 181 15.91 2.41 3.39
C PRO A 181 15.16 2.66 2.08
N GLY A 182 15.34 3.87 1.54
CA GLY A 182 14.98 4.22 0.17
C GLY A 182 13.67 5.00 0.03
N GLN A 183 13.64 5.89 -0.97
CA GLN A 183 12.50 6.77 -1.28
C GLN A 183 11.23 5.98 -1.60
N HIS A 184 11.36 4.85 -2.29
CA HIS A 184 10.22 3.97 -2.59
C HIS A 184 9.53 3.45 -1.31
N ASN A 185 10.30 3.21 -0.21
CA ASN A 185 9.71 2.81 1.07
C ASN A 185 9.02 3.98 1.79
N VAL A 186 9.46 5.21 1.54
CA VAL A 186 8.72 6.41 2.01
C VAL A 186 7.36 6.48 1.31
N LEU A 187 7.31 6.32 -0.02
CA LEU A 187 6.04 6.27 -0.78
C LEU A 187 5.14 5.13 -0.32
N ASN A 188 5.68 3.91 -0.18
CA ASN A 188 4.92 2.76 0.30
C ASN A 188 4.33 3.01 1.70
N SER A 189 5.11 3.67 2.59
CA SER A 189 4.66 4.00 3.94
C SER A 189 3.57 5.07 3.95
N LEU A 190 3.60 6.06 3.04
CA LEU A 190 2.53 7.05 2.90
C LEU A 190 1.22 6.39 2.48
N GLY A 191 1.26 5.49 1.48
CA GLY A 191 0.10 4.70 1.08
C GLY A 191 -0.44 3.84 2.21
N ALA A 192 0.45 3.22 3.00
CA ALA A 192 0.06 2.41 4.16
C ALA A 192 -0.56 3.28 5.28
N ILE A 193 0.01 4.45 5.59
CA ILE A 193 -0.55 5.40 6.57
C ILE A 193 -1.93 5.87 6.15
N ALA A 194 -2.08 6.31 4.89
CA ALA A 194 -3.34 6.79 4.35
C ALA A 194 -4.44 5.72 4.42
N THR A 195 -4.08 4.47 4.07
CA THR A 195 -4.99 3.32 4.16
C THR A 195 -5.36 3.01 5.61
N ALA A 196 -4.39 2.93 6.50
CA ALA A 196 -4.63 2.62 7.91
C ALA A 196 -5.53 3.68 8.59
N GLN A 197 -5.34 4.96 8.25
CA GLN A 197 -6.22 6.03 8.73
C GLN A 197 -7.65 5.91 8.16
N ALA A 198 -7.79 5.53 6.89
CA ALA A 198 -9.10 5.24 6.29
C ALA A 198 -9.80 4.05 6.98
N MET A 199 -9.03 3.04 7.44
CA MET A 199 -9.53 1.94 8.26
C MET A 199 -9.90 2.36 9.70
N GLY A 200 -9.66 3.61 10.10
CA GLY A 200 -9.95 4.13 11.43
C GLY A 200 -8.84 3.89 12.46
N ILE A 201 -7.65 3.45 12.06
CA ILE A 201 -6.53 3.24 12.97
C ILE A 201 -5.90 4.61 13.32
N PRO A 202 -5.78 4.95 14.61
CA PRO A 202 -5.20 6.23 15.01
C PRO A 202 -3.69 6.29 14.78
N MET A 203 -3.17 7.49 14.51
CA MET A 203 -1.75 7.71 14.21
C MET A 203 -0.80 7.17 15.31
N GLN A 204 -1.25 7.21 16.56
CA GLN A 204 -0.51 6.71 17.73
C GLN A 204 -0.27 5.19 17.67
N GLN A 205 -1.07 4.43 16.93
CA GLN A 205 -0.86 2.99 16.68
C GLN A 205 -0.10 2.77 15.36
N ILE A 206 -0.33 3.59 14.34
CA ILE A 206 0.30 3.48 13.02
C ILE A 206 1.82 3.66 13.11
N LEU A 207 2.28 4.77 13.71
CA LEU A 207 3.70 5.13 13.67
C LEU A 207 4.61 4.13 14.39
N PRO A 208 4.27 3.62 15.60
CA PRO A 208 5.09 2.60 16.26
C PRO A 208 5.14 1.26 15.50
N ALA A 209 4.06 0.90 14.79
CA ALA A 209 4.02 -0.31 13.97
C ALA A 209 4.94 -0.18 12.75
N LEU A 210 4.90 0.95 12.05
CA LEU A 210 5.80 1.25 10.93
C LEU A 210 7.27 1.28 11.35
N LYS A 211 7.59 1.86 12.50
CA LYS A 211 8.96 1.90 13.02
C LYS A 211 9.54 0.49 13.26
N LYS A 212 8.70 -0.51 13.51
CA LYS A 212 9.11 -1.92 13.70
C LYS A 212 9.15 -2.72 12.40
N PHE A 213 8.66 -2.16 11.29
CA PHE A 213 8.60 -2.86 10.01
C PHE A 213 9.99 -3.07 9.43
N SER A 214 10.45 -4.31 9.39
CA SER A 214 11.80 -4.70 8.93
C SER A 214 11.86 -5.16 7.46
N GLY A 215 10.77 -4.95 6.70
CA GLY A 215 10.67 -5.40 5.32
C GLY A 215 9.99 -6.76 5.16
N ALA A 216 9.67 -7.10 3.91
CA ALA A 216 9.28 -8.44 3.51
C ALA A 216 10.53 -9.24 3.10
N ARG A 217 10.59 -10.54 3.39
CA ARG A 217 11.71 -11.40 3.01
C ARG A 217 12.01 -11.29 1.50
N ARG A 218 13.29 -11.40 1.14
CA ARG A 218 13.81 -11.26 -0.23
C ARG A 218 13.72 -9.83 -0.82
N ARG A 219 13.32 -8.82 -0.01
CA ARG A 219 13.30 -7.41 -0.44
C ARG A 219 14.13 -6.58 0.55
N PHE A 220 15.38 -6.23 0.17
CA PHE A 220 16.36 -5.53 1.02
C PHE A 220 16.58 -6.21 2.40
N GLU A 221 16.50 -7.53 2.42
CA GLU A 221 16.72 -8.31 3.64
C GLU A 221 18.20 -8.34 4.00
N THR A 222 18.56 -7.83 5.16
CA THR A 222 19.91 -7.97 5.71
C THR A 222 20.16 -9.43 6.07
N LYS A 223 21.00 -10.14 5.32
CA LYS A 223 21.31 -11.56 5.56
C LYS A 223 22.36 -11.77 6.64
N GLY A 224 23.18 -10.77 6.90
CA GLY A 224 24.23 -10.81 7.90
C GLY A 224 25.17 -9.60 7.79
N ARG A 225 26.06 -9.50 8.75
CA ARG A 225 27.15 -8.52 8.77
C ARG A 225 28.45 -9.26 9.06
N ILE A 226 29.40 -9.20 8.10
CA ILE A 226 30.73 -9.80 8.23
C ILE A 226 31.76 -8.68 8.11
N ASP A 227 32.56 -8.47 9.14
CA ASP A 227 33.66 -7.47 9.17
C ASP A 227 33.22 -6.04 8.76
N GLY A 228 32.02 -5.64 9.09
CA GLY A 228 31.49 -4.32 8.76
C GLY A 228 30.87 -4.20 7.35
N ILE A 229 30.87 -5.26 6.54
CA ILE A 229 30.25 -5.35 5.23
C ILE A 229 28.82 -5.92 5.41
N TRP A 230 27.87 -5.30 4.71
CA TRP A 230 26.42 -5.66 4.73
C TRP A 230 26.08 -6.57 3.57
#